data_1c15e778c6f09e281ac5137c39670d79
#
_entry.id   1c15e778c6f09e281ac5137c39670d79
#
_cell.length_a   1.000
_cell.length_b   1.000
_cell.length_c   1.000
_cell.angle_alpha   90.00
_cell.angle_beta   90.00
_cell.angle_gamma   90.00
#
_symmetry.space_group_name_H-M   'P 1'
#
loop_
_entity.id
_entity.type
_entity.pdbx_description
1 polymer ?
#
loop_
_entity_poly.entity_id
_entity_poly.type
_entity_poly.pdbx_seq_one_letter_code
_entity_poly.pdbx_strand_id
1 'polypeptide(L)'
;EFAGGLNPDGAINLQAQLCKLNSGKTMAQYDKMINDYFKWSVKHDAEVTFVRQIPLFTHSNSDNPWGYDFVEFLVSSHSDSGKAWDKWLTTPDGQKLNATWQSLAKCDVKMGSVFFQYADVEALNNDRDRIVTWDWCTRKEGVSADQLIAKHDALAEEFSGSLGEIG
;
A
#
# COMPACT_ATOMS: atom_id res chain seq x y z
N GLU A 1 3.07 -0.46 16.99
CA GLU A 1 2.62 -1.83 16.73
C GLU A 1 1.98 -1.89 15.35
N PHE A 2 2.55 -2.64 14.43
CA PHE A 2 1.86 -2.89 13.17
C PHE A 2 0.56 -3.64 13.49
N ALA A 3 -0.58 -3.11 13.07
CA ALA A 3 -1.85 -3.79 13.23
C ALA A 3 -1.79 -5.18 12.58
N GLY A 4 -2.29 -6.22 13.26
CA GLY A 4 -2.37 -7.57 12.73
C GLY A 4 -1.13 -8.45 12.91
N GLY A 5 -0.16 -8.08 13.77
CA GLY A 5 0.98 -8.95 14.10
C GLY A 5 1.87 -9.27 12.89
N LEU A 6 2.12 -8.30 12.02
CA LEU A 6 2.99 -8.48 10.87
C LEU A 6 4.40 -8.87 11.34
N ASN A 7 4.91 -9.97 10.82
CA ASN A 7 6.29 -10.38 11.04
C ASN A 7 7.20 -9.64 10.06
N PRO A 8 8.06 -8.70 10.51
CA PRO A 8 8.95 -7.97 9.63
C PRO A 8 10.03 -8.87 8.97
N ASP A 9 10.32 -10.04 9.55
CA ASP A 9 11.27 -11.01 9.00
C ASP A 9 10.67 -11.88 7.89
N GLY A 10 9.37 -11.74 7.63
CA GLY A 10 8.63 -12.48 6.61
C GLY A 10 8.14 -11.61 5.47
N ALA A 11 7.85 -12.25 4.34
CA ALA A 11 7.14 -11.57 3.27
C ALA A 11 5.71 -11.24 3.70
N ILE A 12 5.32 -9.99 3.53
CA ILE A 12 3.97 -9.51 3.76
C ILE A 12 3.30 -9.12 2.46
N ASN A 13 1.97 -9.26 2.41
CA ASN A 13 1.20 -8.79 1.28
C ASN A 13 1.05 -7.27 1.34
N LEU A 14 1.38 -6.62 0.25
CA LEU A 14 1.07 -5.22 -0.01
C LEU A 14 0.09 -5.16 -1.18
N GLN A 15 -1.08 -4.61 -0.92
CA GLN A 15 -2.00 -4.18 -1.97
C GLN A 15 -1.87 -2.68 -2.15
N ALA A 16 -1.36 -2.27 -3.30
CA ALA A 16 -1.27 -0.87 -3.70
C ALA A 16 -2.46 -0.52 -4.60
N GLN A 17 -3.15 0.56 -4.29
CA GLN A 17 -4.29 1.08 -5.06
C GLN A 17 -3.95 2.50 -5.51
N LEU A 18 -3.71 2.67 -6.82
CA LEU A 18 -3.47 3.97 -7.42
C LEU A 18 -4.82 4.49 -7.93
N CYS A 19 -5.37 5.47 -7.26
CA CYS A 19 -6.77 5.85 -7.41
C CYS A 19 -6.95 7.24 -8.01
N LYS A 20 -7.95 7.36 -8.87
CA LYS A 20 -8.46 8.62 -9.40
C LYS A 20 -9.95 8.71 -9.13
N LEU A 21 -10.39 9.83 -8.57
CA LEU A 21 -11.82 10.06 -8.34
C LEU A 21 -12.59 10.12 -9.67
N ASN A 22 -13.74 9.53 -9.67
CA ASN A 22 -14.67 9.63 -10.81
C ASN A 22 -15.19 11.06 -10.94
N SER A 23 -15.54 11.45 -12.15
CA SER A 23 -16.05 12.81 -12.44
C SER A 23 -17.18 13.20 -11.48
N GLY A 24 -17.08 14.37 -10.88
CA GLY A 24 -18.05 14.90 -9.93
C GLY A 24 -18.03 14.25 -8.53
N LYS A 25 -17.07 13.38 -8.25
CA LYS A 25 -16.87 12.80 -6.92
C LYS A 25 -15.83 13.59 -6.12
N THR A 26 -15.93 13.50 -4.79
CA THR A 26 -15.06 14.24 -3.87
C THR A 26 -14.38 13.31 -2.89
N MET A 27 -13.23 13.74 -2.34
CA MET A 27 -12.56 13.00 -1.27
C MET A 27 -13.47 12.81 -0.05
N ALA A 28 -14.29 13.78 0.31
CA ALA A 28 -15.23 13.64 1.44
C ALA A 28 -16.24 12.49 1.24
N GLN A 29 -16.70 12.26 0.01
CA GLN A 29 -17.55 11.11 -0.30
C GLN A 29 -16.77 9.79 -0.22
N TYR A 30 -15.53 9.82 -0.69
CA TYR A 30 -14.66 8.66 -0.62
C TYR A 30 -14.29 8.33 0.83
N ASP A 31 -13.97 9.32 1.67
CA ASP A 31 -13.68 9.15 3.10
C ASP A 31 -14.85 8.53 3.87
N LYS A 32 -16.08 8.91 3.52
CA LYS A 32 -17.25 8.28 4.10
C LYS A 32 -17.31 6.78 3.77
N MET A 33 -17.02 6.41 2.53
CA MET A 33 -16.97 5.01 2.10
C MET A 33 -15.84 4.25 2.82
N ILE A 34 -14.66 4.86 2.99
CA ILE A 34 -13.56 4.24 3.74
C ILE A 34 -13.91 4.03 5.21
N ASN A 35 -14.62 4.97 5.84
CA ASN A 35 -15.13 4.76 7.20
C ASN A 35 -16.13 3.60 7.28
N ASP A 36 -16.94 3.38 6.27
CA ASP A 36 -17.84 2.23 6.20
C ASP A 36 -17.06 0.93 5.90
N TYR A 37 -15.99 0.99 5.12
CA TYR A 37 -15.05 -0.11 4.95
C TYR A 37 -14.40 -0.53 6.28
N PHE A 38 -13.93 0.40 7.10
CA PHE A 38 -13.35 0.06 8.41
C PHE A 38 -14.37 -0.61 9.34
N LYS A 39 -15.63 -0.17 9.36
CA LYS A 39 -16.68 -0.86 10.11
C LYS A 39 -16.93 -2.27 9.58
N TRP A 40 -16.94 -2.42 8.26
CA TRP A 40 -17.08 -3.71 7.61
C TRP A 40 -15.90 -4.64 7.93
N SER A 41 -14.66 -4.12 7.91
CA SER A 41 -13.46 -4.91 8.18
C SER A 41 -13.45 -5.47 9.61
N VAL A 42 -13.79 -4.64 10.59
CA VAL A 42 -13.95 -5.09 11.99
C VAL A 42 -15.06 -6.14 12.13
N LYS A 43 -16.24 -5.88 11.53
CA LYS A 43 -17.38 -6.81 11.58
C LYS A 43 -17.05 -8.20 11.01
N HIS A 44 -16.21 -8.25 10.02
CA HIS A 44 -15.86 -9.47 9.29
C HIS A 44 -14.50 -10.06 9.65
N ASP A 45 -13.84 -9.51 10.66
CA ASP A 45 -12.49 -9.95 11.04
C ASP A 45 -11.54 -9.95 9.82
N ALA A 46 -11.55 -8.83 9.11
CA ALA A 46 -10.83 -8.60 7.87
C ALA A 46 -9.97 -7.33 7.96
N GLU A 47 -9.38 -7.10 9.14
CA GLU A 47 -8.59 -5.91 9.43
C GLU A 47 -7.24 -5.97 8.72
N VAL A 48 -6.83 -4.82 8.20
CA VAL A 48 -5.55 -4.61 7.53
C VAL A 48 -4.93 -3.31 8.02
N THR A 49 -3.61 -3.21 7.96
CA THR A 49 -2.95 -1.91 8.10
C THR A 49 -3.24 -1.09 6.85
N PHE A 50 -3.89 0.05 7.04
CA PHE A 50 -4.29 0.93 5.95
C PHE A 50 -3.49 2.22 6.00
N VAL A 51 -2.89 2.59 4.87
CA VAL A 51 -2.16 3.85 4.71
C VAL A 51 -2.65 4.53 3.45
N ARG A 52 -2.99 5.82 3.55
CA ARG A 52 -3.28 6.66 2.37
C ARG A 52 -2.20 7.72 2.22
N GLN A 53 -1.77 7.90 1.00
CA GLN A 53 -0.83 8.94 0.62
C GLN A 53 -1.48 9.87 -0.39
N ILE A 54 -1.39 11.16 -0.11
CA ILE A 54 -1.80 12.22 -1.02
C ILE A 54 -0.52 12.73 -1.72
N PRO A 55 -0.47 12.75 -3.05
CA PRO A 55 0.70 13.23 -3.75
C PRO A 55 1.02 14.68 -3.39
N LEU A 56 2.22 14.92 -2.89
CA LEU A 56 2.76 16.26 -2.75
C LEU A 56 3.24 16.78 -4.11
N PHE A 57 3.80 15.89 -4.90
CA PHE A 57 4.28 16.15 -6.25
C PHE A 57 4.10 14.90 -7.11
N THR A 58 3.57 15.06 -8.30
CA THR A 58 3.51 14.01 -9.32
C THR A 58 4.18 14.52 -10.60
N HIS A 59 5.09 13.72 -11.14
CA HIS A 59 5.63 13.92 -12.46
C HIS A 59 4.90 13.01 -13.44
N SER A 60 4.19 13.60 -14.39
CA SER A 60 3.59 12.87 -15.50
C SER A 60 4.27 13.26 -16.80
N ASN A 61 4.62 12.30 -17.61
CA ASN A 61 5.11 12.50 -18.97
C ASN A 61 4.26 11.67 -19.94
N SER A 62 4.57 11.74 -21.24
CA SER A 62 3.86 10.97 -22.28
C SER A 62 3.87 9.47 -22.03
N ASP A 63 4.89 8.96 -21.34
CA ASP A 63 5.09 7.52 -21.06
C ASP A 63 4.43 7.09 -19.75
N ASN A 64 4.06 8.05 -18.90
CA ASN A 64 3.30 7.83 -17.69
C ASN A 64 2.12 8.81 -17.60
N PRO A 65 1.05 8.59 -18.35
CA PRO A 65 -0.13 9.45 -18.37
C PRO A 65 -1.01 9.32 -17.10
N TRP A 66 -0.59 8.53 -16.12
CA TRP A 66 -1.37 8.23 -14.92
C TRP A 66 -1.30 9.37 -13.90
N GLY A 67 -2.21 10.33 -14.04
CA GLY A 67 -2.54 11.19 -12.91
C GLY A 67 -3.46 10.41 -11.97
N TYR A 68 -3.00 10.07 -10.77
CA TYR A 68 -3.85 9.61 -9.67
C TYR A 68 -3.99 10.71 -8.61
N ASP A 69 -5.13 10.72 -7.93
CA ASP A 69 -5.41 11.73 -6.91
C ASP A 69 -4.85 11.30 -5.55
N PHE A 70 -4.74 9.99 -5.32
CA PHE A 70 -4.18 9.41 -4.09
C PHE A 70 -3.75 7.95 -4.31
N VAL A 71 -2.92 7.46 -3.39
CA VAL A 71 -2.52 6.05 -3.33
C VAL A 71 -2.91 5.47 -1.99
N GLU A 72 -3.45 4.26 -1.98
CA GLU A 72 -3.75 3.52 -0.76
C GLU A 72 -2.94 2.23 -0.72
N PHE A 73 -2.49 1.88 0.48
CA PHE A 73 -1.82 0.63 0.76
C PHE A 73 -2.59 -0.12 1.82
N LEU A 74 -2.88 -1.38 1.52
CA LEU A 74 -3.43 -2.33 2.47
C LEU A 74 -2.37 -3.39 2.71
N VAL A 75 -1.93 -3.49 3.95
CA VAL A 75 -0.82 -4.36 4.35
C VAL A 75 -1.33 -5.38 5.36
N SER A 76 -1.06 -6.65 5.10
CA SER A 76 -1.44 -7.77 5.98
C SER A 76 -0.59 -9.00 5.67
N SER A 77 -0.79 -10.09 6.41
CA SER A 77 -0.29 -11.38 5.98
C SER A 77 -0.95 -11.81 4.66
N HIS A 78 -0.30 -12.64 3.86
CA HIS A 78 -0.92 -13.20 2.64
C HIS A 78 -2.21 -13.96 2.94
N SER A 79 -2.24 -14.70 4.07
CA SER A 79 -3.42 -15.45 4.51
C SER A 79 -4.59 -14.53 4.85
N ASP A 80 -4.33 -13.46 5.60
CA ASP A 80 -5.40 -12.55 6.03
C ASP A 80 -5.90 -11.69 4.88
N SER A 81 -5.00 -11.29 3.95
CA SER A 81 -5.38 -10.66 2.70
C SER A 81 -6.34 -11.54 1.89
N GLY A 82 -6.02 -12.83 1.75
CA GLY A 82 -6.89 -13.79 1.03
C GLY A 82 -8.26 -13.91 1.67
N LYS A 83 -8.33 -14.07 3.00
CA LYS A 83 -9.59 -14.13 3.75
C LYS A 83 -10.40 -12.83 3.61
N ALA A 84 -9.73 -11.68 3.68
CA ALA A 84 -10.39 -10.38 3.52
C ALA A 84 -11.01 -10.24 2.12
N TRP A 85 -10.28 -10.62 1.07
CA TRP A 85 -10.79 -10.62 -0.30
C TRP A 85 -11.97 -11.58 -0.49
N ASP A 86 -11.91 -12.81 0.08
CA ASP A 86 -13.04 -13.74 0.04
C ASP A 86 -14.29 -13.09 0.64
N LYS A 87 -14.20 -12.51 1.84
CA LYS A 87 -15.32 -11.85 2.51
C LYS A 87 -15.82 -10.63 1.72
N TRP A 88 -14.89 -9.84 1.15
CA TRP A 88 -15.22 -8.68 0.33
C TRP A 88 -16.05 -9.03 -0.90
N LEU A 89 -15.71 -10.12 -1.57
CA LEU A 89 -16.37 -10.55 -2.80
C LEU A 89 -17.62 -11.40 -2.58
N THR A 90 -17.74 -12.08 -1.44
CA THR A 90 -18.81 -13.05 -1.20
C THR A 90 -19.90 -12.57 -0.26
N THR A 91 -19.61 -11.62 0.65
CA THR A 91 -20.63 -11.09 1.56
C THR A 91 -21.48 -10.02 0.89
N PRO A 92 -22.80 -9.96 1.16
CA PRO A 92 -23.68 -8.96 0.54
C PRO A 92 -23.28 -7.51 0.85
N ASP A 93 -22.82 -7.25 2.07
CA ASP A 93 -22.35 -5.91 2.46
C ASP A 93 -20.98 -5.58 1.89
N GLY A 94 -20.08 -6.56 1.73
CA GLY A 94 -18.81 -6.41 1.01
C GLY A 94 -19.04 -6.05 -0.47
N GLN A 95 -19.91 -6.79 -1.14
CA GLN A 95 -20.29 -6.52 -2.54
C GLN A 95 -20.89 -5.12 -2.71
N LYS A 96 -21.74 -4.69 -1.78
CA LYS A 96 -22.32 -3.34 -1.77
C LYS A 96 -21.26 -2.26 -1.61
N LEU A 97 -20.32 -2.46 -0.67
CA LEU A 97 -19.20 -1.52 -0.48
C LEU A 97 -18.28 -1.49 -1.70
N ASN A 98 -17.99 -2.64 -2.31
CA ASN A 98 -17.22 -2.72 -3.54
C ASN A 98 -17.87 -1.90 -4.68
N ALA A 99 -19.17 -2.06 -4.88
CA ALA A 99 -19.90 -1.27 -5.87
C ALA A 99 -19.86 0.24 -5.55
N THR A 100 -19.96 0.60 -4.27
CA THR A 100 -19.84 1.99 -3.83
C THR A 100 -18.44 2.53 -4.12
N TRP A 101 -17.38 1.79 -3.76
CA TRP A 101 -16.00 2.14 -4.02
C TRP A 101 -15.75 2.39 -5.51
N GLN A 102 -16.15 1.47 -6.38
CA GLN A 102 -16.01 1.60 -7.83
C GLN A 102 -16.80 2.77 -8.42
N SER A 103 -17.92 3.15 -7.78
CA SER A 103 -18.69 4.33 -8.19
C SER A 103 -18.03 5.66 -7.86
N LEU A 104 -17.12 5.67 -6.89
CA LEU A 104 -16.43 6.86 -6.38
C LEU A 104 -15.07 7.09 -7.02
N ALA A 105 -14.32 6.02 -7.27
CA ALA A 105 -12.99 6.10 -7.84
C ALA A 105 -12.69 4.94 -8.80
N LYS A 106 -11.80 5.20 -9.73
CA LYS A 106 -11.12 4.18 -10.52
C LYS A 106 -9.74 3.96 -9.93
N CYS A 107 -9.48 2.74 -9.49
CA CYS A 107 -8.20 2.36 -8.90
C CYS A 107 -7.53 1.25 -9.70
N ASP A 108 -6.24 1.42 -9.98
CA ASP A 108 -5.40 0.32 -10.43
C ASP A 108 -4.87 -0.40 -9.20
N VAL A 109 -5.30 -1.65 -9.03
CA VAL A 109 -4.89 -2.49 -7.89
C VAL A 109 -3.71 -3.36 -8.29
N LYS A 110 -2.66 -3.28 -7.50
CA LYS A 110 -1.47 -4.13 -7.65
C LYS A 110 -1.21 -4.83 -6.32
N MET A 111 -0.91 -6.12 -6.39
CA MET A 111 -0.56 -6.91 -5.22
C MET A 111 0.84 -7.45 -5.37
N GLY A 112 1.58 -7.45 -4.29
CA GLY A 112 2.95 -7.94 -4.26
C GLY A 112 3.39 -8.35 -2.86
N SER A 113 4.50 -9.05 -2.79
CA SER A 113 5.20 -9.30 -1.54
C SER A 113 6.15 -8.16 -1.25
N VAL A 114 6.15 -7.72 0.00
CA VAL A 114 7.06 -6.69 0.50
C VAL A 114 8.04 -7.33 1.46
N PHE A 115 9.28 -6.93 1.34
CA PHE A 115 10.37 -7.29 2.24
C PHE A 115 10.93 -6.00 2.80
N PHE A 116 11.00 -5.89 4.11
CA PHE A 116 11.65 -4.75 4.76
C PHE A 116 13.16 -4.89 4.61
N GLN A 117 13.81 -3.87 4.11
CA GLN A 117 15.26 -3.78 4.07
C GLN A 117 15.79 -3.06 5.31
N TYR A 118 15.05 -2.09 5.79
CA TYR A 118 15.34 -1.33 7.00
C TYR A 118 14.03 -0.81 7.60
N ALA A 119 13.93 -0.83 8.93
CA ALA A 119 12.82 -0.19 9.64
C ALA A 119 13.28 0.28 11.02
N ASP A 120 13.21 1.57 11.28
CA ASP A 120 13.25 2.11 12.63
C ASP A 120 11.82 2.15 13.18
N VAL A 121 11.46 1.11 13.92
CA VAL A 121 10.10 0.93 14.45
C VAL A 121 9.78 1.99 15.51
N GLU A 122 10.75 2.45 16.28
CA GLU A 122 10.56 3.48 17.31
C GLU A 122 10.27 4.83 16.66
N ALA A 123 11.07 5.26 15.70
CA ALA A 123 10.82 6.47 14.93
C ALA A 123 9.48 6.40 14.19
N LEU A 124 9.15 5.24 13.63
CA LEU A 124 7.89 4.99 12.94
C LEU A 124 6.66 5.11 13.86
N ASN A 125 6.76 4.79 15.13
CA ASN A 125 5.67 4.90 16.09
C ASN A 125 5.55 6.30 16.70
N ASN A 126 6.64 7.05 16.79
CA ASN A 126 6.68 8.35 17.44
C ASN A 126 6.19 9.49 16.53
N ASP A 127 6.37 9.37 15.23
CA ASP A 127 5.90 10.36 14.25
C ASP A 127 5.08 9.68 13.16
N ARG A 128 3.87 10.20 12.91
CA ARG A 128 2.97 9.71 11.87
C ARG A 128 3.04 10.51 10.58
N ASP A 129 3.58 11.71 10.63
CA ASP A 129 3.69 12.59 9.47
C ASP A 129 5.00 12.29 8.72
N ARG A 130 4.90 11.91 7.45
CA ARG A 130 6.04 11.47 6.64
C ARG A 130 5.94 11.91 5.21
N ILE A 131 7.09 12.14 4.63
CA ILE A 131 7.26 12.22 3.18
C ILE A 131 7.78 10.86 2.71
N VAL A 132 7.12 10.28 1.72
CA VAL A 132 7.50 8.99 1.13
C VAL A 132 7.76 9.19 -0.35
N THR A 133 8.81 8.58 -0.84
CA THR A 133 9.12 8.51 -2.27
C THR A 133 8.88 7.10 -2.79
N TRP A 134 8.37 7.01 -4.01
CA TRP A 134 8.12 5.75 -4.70
C TRP A 134 8.87 5.71 -6.00
N ASP A 135 9.72 4.72 -6.15
CA ASP A 135 10.43 4.45 -7.39
C ASP A 135 9.91 3.15 -8.02
N TRP A 136 9.29 3.28 -9.17
CA TRP A 136 8.81 2.13 -9.95
C TRP A 136 9.92 1.69 -10.90
N CYS A 137 10.47 0.50 -10.63
CA CYS A 137 11.60 -0.01 -11.39
C CYS A 137 11.22 -1.26 -12.18
N THR A 138 11.69 -1.32 -13.42
CA THR A 138 11.65 -2.54 -14.23
C THR A 138 13.05 -3.11 -14.33
N ARG A 139 13.18 -4.41 -14.13
CA ARG A 139 14.48 -5.08 -14.29
C ARG A 139 14.99 -4.91 -15.72
N LYS A 140 16.26 -4.61 -15.85
CA LYS A 140 16.92 -4.59 -17.16
C LYS A 140 16.93 -5.99 -17.77
N GLU A 141 16.89 -6.07 -19.09
CA GLU A 141 17.01 -7.33 -19.82
C GLU A 141 18.31 -8.05 -19.41
N GLY A 142 18.24 -9.37 -19.22
CA GLY A 142 19.36 -10.21 -18.79
C GLY A 142 19.67 -10.17 -17.27
N VAL A 143 19.03 -9.33 -16.48
CA VAL A 143 19.21 -9.31 -15.03
C VAL A 143 18.21 -10.25 -14.36
N SER A 144 18.67 -11.23 -13.58
CA SER A 144 17.80 -12.12 -12.81
C SER A 144 17.24 -11.42 -11.55
N ALA A 145 16.18 -12.01 -10.96
CA ALA A 145 15.67 -11.53 -9.67
C ALA A 145 16.71 -11.63 -8.57
N ASP A 146 17.44 -12.75 -8.52
CA ASP A 146 18.48 -13.00 -7.49
C ASP A 146 19.62 -11.99 -7.58
N GLN A 147 20.04 -11.62 -8.80
CA GLN A 147 21.06 -10.57 -8.99
C GLN A 147 20.56 -9.20 -8.49
N LEU A 148 19.28 -8.89 -8.70
CA LEU A 148 18.71 -7.63 -8.20
C LEU A 148 18.62 -7.64 -6.67
N ILE A 149 18.15 -8.74 -6.08
CA ILE A 149 18.07 -8.92 -4.62
C ILE A 149 19.45 -8.76 -3.99
N ALA A 150 20.45 -9.51 -4.48
CA ALA A 150 21.83 -9.41 -3.98
C ALA A 150 22.41 -7.99 -4.07
N LYS A 151 22.02 -7.22 -5.11
CA LYS A 151 22.43 -5.82 -5.24
C LYS A 151 21.74 -4.92 -4.22
N HIS A 152 20.46 -5.15 -3.94
CA HIS A 152 19.73 -4.42 -2.91
C HIS A 152 20.26 -4.71 -1.51
N ASP A 153 20.56 -5.98 -1.21
CA ASP A 153 21.14 -6.39 0.07
C ASP A 153 22.51 -5.71 0.31
N ALA A 154 23.36 -5.69 -0.71
CA ALA A 154 24.65 -5.00 -0.63
C ALA A 154 24.50 -3.49 -0.41
N LEU A 155 23.51 -2.86 -1.05
CA LEU A 155 23.22 -1.44 -0.82
C LEU A 155 22.67 -1.20 0.59
N ALA A 156 21.80 -2.07 1.09
CA ALA A 156 21.27 -1.97 2.45
C ALA A 156 22.39 -2.07 3.50
N GLU A 157 23.37 -2.98 3.31
CA GLU A 157 24.56 -3.06 4.17
C GLU A 157 25.40 -1.79 4.12
N GLU A 158 25.63 -1.23 2.92
CA GLU A 158 26.43 -0.01 2.74
C GLU A 158 25.76 1.21 3.42
N PHE A 159 24.43 1.31 3.33
CA PHE A 159 23.67 2.44 3.87
C PHE A 159 23.22 2.25 5.32
N SER A 160 23.23 1.02 5.87
CA SER A 160 22.78 0.76 7.24
C SER A 160 23.55 1.56 8.30
N GLY A 161 24.80 1.92 8.04
CA GLY A 161 25.61 2.79 8.91
C GLY A 161 25.30 4.29 8.77
N SER A 162 24.70 4.73 7.66
CA SER A 162 24.43 6.14 7.37
C SER A 162 22.97 6.55 7.58
N LEU A 163 22.04 5.60 7.53
CA LEU A 163 20.60 5.86 7.72
C LEU A 163 20.25 6.15 9.19
N GLY A 164 21.07 5.70 10.15
CA GLY A 164 20.92 6.04 11.57
C GLY A 164 21.30 7.48 11.94
N GLU A 165 21.93 8.23 11.02
CA GLU A 165 22.34 9.63 11.25
C GLU A 165 21.38 10.67 10.68
N ILE A 166 20.30 10.25 10.01
CA ILE A 166 19.30 11.13 9.36
C ILE A 166 18.01 11.21 10.19
N GLY A 167 18.07 10.82 11.46
CA GLY A 167 16.94 10.92 12.41
C GLY A 167 16.84 12.29 13.07
#